data_ac3ae2227e55cad7f8daba07815e42f8
#
_entry.id   ac3ae2227e55cad7f8daba07815e42f8
#
_cell.length_a   1.000
_cell.length_b   1.000
_cell.length_c   1.000
_cell.angle_alpha   90.00
_cell.angle_beta   90.00
_cell.angle_gamma   90.00
#
_symmetry.space_group_name_H-M   'P 1'
#
loop_
_entity.id
_entity.type
_entity.pdbx_description
1 polymer ?
#
loop_
_entity_poly.entity_id
_entity_poly.type
_entity_poly.pdbx_seq_one_letter_code
_entity_poly.pdbx_strand_id
1 'polypeptide(L)'
;MNLSDTKITGVFIMDMIAHNRDNDRDIFQISPGKSMHSVRLAYQANLANLIWNKETHIWNKNPERQGCKRGQRITEGTLIPDKALHLQLSGEVRTQFDPHSSLFNTDGQIFSDCGIPVVLFMENYDISRSGYHDTKDTMENIDLDYGAALAAIAIETVARVATLPEVS
;
A
#
# COMPACT_ATOMS: atom_id res chain seq x y z
N MET A 1 -20.68 24.47 6.46
CA MET A 1 -20.68 23.24 5.68
C MET A 1 -21.32 22.16 6.53
N ASN A 2 -22.46 21.61 6.14
CA ASN A 2 -23.18 20.64 6.93
C ASN A 2 -22.53 19.27 6.72
N LEU A 3 -21.94 18.67 7.73
CA LEU A 3 -21.27 17.36 7.66
C LEU A 3 -22.20 16.22 7.21
N SER A 4 -23.52 16.44 7.29
CA SER A 4 -24.53 15.45 6.87
C SER A 4 -24.55 15.15 5.38
N ASP A 5 -23.94 16.00 4.53
CA ASP A 5 -23.95 15.84 3.08
C ASP A 5 -22.59 15.37 2.51
N THR A 6 -21.64 15.05 3.40
CA THR A 6 -20.32 14.57 3.01
C THR A 6 -20.35 13.06 2.77
N LYS A 7 -20.12 12.64 1.53
CA LYS A 7 -20.00 11.22 1.17
C LYS A 7 -18.55 10.79 1.26
N ILE A 8 -18.26 9.74 2.03
CA ILE A 8 -16.95 9.09 2.04
C ILE A 8 -16.86 8.19 0.81
N THR A 9 -15.94 8.51 -0.11
CA THR A 9 -15.77 7.76 -1.37
C THR A 9 -14.76 6.62 -1.25
N GLY A 10 -13.90 6.64 -0.23
CA GLY A 10 -12.94 5.56 0.02
C GLY A 10 -12.21 5.74 1.34
N VAL A 11 -11.90 4.63 1.98
CA VAL A 11 -11.05 4.53 3.17
C VAL A 11 -9.84 3.66 2.81
N PHE A 12 -8.65 4.16 3.13
CA PHE A 12 -7.39 3.49 2.88
C PHE A 12 -6.71 3.22 4.21
N ILE A 13 -6.49 1.95 4.50
CA ILE A 13 -5.89 1.49 5.75
C ILE A 13 -4.51 0.95 5.43
N MET A 14 -3.54 1.31 6.26
CA MET A 14 -2.21 0.75 6.26
C MET A 14 -1.96 0.13 7.61
N ASP A 15 -1.78 -1.17 7.66
CA ASP A 15 -1.52 -1.92 8.88
C ASP A 15 -0.41 -2.93 8.64
N MET A 16 0.55 -3.03 9.57
CA MET A 16 1.68 -3.94 9.47
C MET A 16 2.38 -3.82 8.10
N ILE A 17 3.05 -2.71 7.84
CA ILE A 17 3.54 -2.37 6.50
C ILE A 17 5.06 -2.38 6.37
N ALA A 18 5.79 -2.91 7.32
CA ALA A 18 7.24 -2.72 7.34
C ALA A 18 8.08 -3.99 7.62
N HIS A 19 7.47 -5.16 7.72
CA HIS A 19 8.21 -6.42 7.81
C HIS A 19 8.46 -7.01 6.42
N ASN A 20 9.74 -7.30 6.10
CA ASN A 20 10.17 -7.77 4.78
C ASN A 20 11.43 -8.64 4.86
N ARG A 21 11.49 -9.57 5.80
CA ARG A 21 12.73 -10.33 6.10
C ARG A 21 12.72 -11.79 5.67
N ASP A 22 11.58 -12.30 5.20
CA ASP A 22 11.41 -13.71 4.92
C ASP A 22 11.81 -14.11 3.49
N ASN A 23 11.65 -15.39 3.16
CA ASN A 23 11.96 -15.90 1.83
C ASN A 23 11.05 -15.30 0.75
N ASP A 24 9.81 -14.91 1.13
CA ASP A 24 8.83 -14.27 0.25
C ASP A 24 8.88 -12.75 0.45
N ARG A 25 9.99 -12.15 0.05
CA ARG A 25 10.24 -10.71 0.18
C ARG A 25 9.54 -9.91 -0.90
N ASP A 26 9.38 -8.62 -0.60
CA ASP A 26 8.87 -7.62 -1.53
C ASP A 26 7.43 -7.89 -2.02
N ILE A 27 6.67 -8.64 -1.20
CA ILE A 27 5.25 -8.92 -1.39
C ILE A 27 4.43 -8.11 -0.40
N PHE A 28 3.29 -7.58 -0.84
CA PHE A 28 2.30 -6.98 0.04
C PHE A 28 0.88 -7.36 -0.39
N GLN A 29 -0.06 -7.28 0.54
CA GLN A 29 -1.44 -7.66 0.32
C GLN A 29 -2.33 -6.43 0.16
N ILE A 30 -3.31 -6.52 -0.76
CA ILE A 30 -4.34 -5.53 -1.03
C ILE A 30 -5.68 -6.20 -0.74
N SER A 31 -6.30 -5.87 0.39
CA SER A 31 -7.55 -6.52 0.82
C SER A 31 -8.73 -5.54 0.77
N PRO A 32 -9.63 -5.65 -0.22
CA PRO A 32 -10.83 -4.82 -0.31
C PRO A 32 -11.91 -5.29 0.66
N GLY A 33 -12.77 -4.35 1.08
CA GLY A 33 -14.03 -4.66 1.75
C GLY A 33 -15.06 -5.33 0.85
N LYS A 34 -16.26 -5.60 1.39
CA LYS A 34 -17.33 -6.39 0.75
C LYS A 34 -17.96 -5.72 -0.48
N SER A 35 -17.89 -4.39 -0.56
CA SER A 35 -18.60 -3.66 -1.62
C SER A 35 -17.85 -3.68 -2.96
N MET A 36 -18.58 -3.56 -4.07
CA MET A 36 -17.99 -3.42 -5.39
C MET A 36 -17.12 -2.16 -5.52
N HIS A 37 -17.44 -1.11 -4.76
CA HIS A 37 -16.61 0.09 -4.69
C HIS A 37 -15.27 -0.21 -4.01
N SER A 38 -15.23 -1.06 -2.97
CA SER A 38 -13.98 -1.53 -2.37
C SER A 38 -13.10 -2.31 -3.36
N VAL A 39 -13.72 -3.16 -4.20
CA VAL A 39 -12.99 -3.87 -5.27
C VAL A 39 -12.40 -2.89 -6.28
N ARG A 40 -13.10 -1.80 -6.61
CA ARG A 40 -12.56 -0.73 -7.46
C ARG A 40 -11.36 -0.02 -6.81
N LEU A 41 -11.39 0.21 -5.48
CA LEU A 41 -10.23 0.75 -4.77
C LEU A 41 -9.03 -0.19 -4.85
N ALA A 42 -9.24 -1.50 -4.65
CA ALA A 42 -8.18 -2.50 -4.78
C ALA A 42 -7.61 -2.57 -6.20
N TYR A 43 -8.46 -2.40 -7.23
CA TYR A 43 -7.98 -2.29 -8.62
C TYR A 43 -7.07 -1.06 -8.81
N GLN A 44 -7.45 0.10 -8.25
CA GLN A 44 -6.59 1.30 -8.32
C GLN A 44 -5.29 1.10 -7.54
N ALA A 45 -5.32 0.40 -6.41
CA ALA A 45 -4.12 0.05 -5.66
C ALA A 45 -3.17 -0.86 -6.47
N ASN A 46 -3.72 -1.86 -7.13
CA ASN A 46 -2.93 -2.73 -8.02
C ASN A 46 -2.35 -1.96 -9.22
N LEU A 47 -3.11 -1.05 -9.81
CA LEU A 47 -2.59 -0.18 -10.89
C LEU A 47 -1.48 0.74 -10.40
N ALA A 48 -1.61 1.32 -9.20
CA ALA A 48 -0.55 2.13 -8.59
C ALA A 48 0.74 1.32 -8.40
N ASN A 49 0.61 0.07 -7.94
CA ASN A 49 1.76 -0.84 -7.83
C ASN A 49 2.41 -1.15 -9.19
N LEU A 50 1.62 -1.44 -10.21
CA LEU A 50 2.15 -1.69 -11.57
C LEU A 50 2.88 -0.47 -12.13
N ILE A 51 2.35 0.74 -11.91
CA ILE A 51 3.00 1.99 -12.32
C ILE A 51 4.29 2.19 -11.54
N TRP A 52 4.26 2.00 -10.22
CA TRP A 52 5.45 2.06 -9.37
C TRP A 52 6.56 1.15 -9.89
N ASN A 53 6.23 -0.12 -10.14
CA ASN A 53 7.18 -1.11 -10.62
C ASN A 53 7.75 -0.75 -12.01
N LYS A 54 6.91 -0.24 -12.91
CA LYS A 54 7.33 0.22 -14.23
C LYS A 54 8.31 1.40 -14.13
N GLU A 55 7.98 2.40 -13.33
CA GLU A 55 8.85 3.57 -13.13
C GLU A 55 10.17 3.18 -12.46
N THR A 56 10.12 2.33 -11.45
CA THR A 56 11.30 1.77 -10.78
C THR A 56 12.19 1.00 -11.76
N HIS A 57 11.60 0.16 -12.61
CA HIS A 57 12.33 -0.59 -13.61
C HIS A 57 13.04 0.33 -14.64
N ILE A 58 12.33 1.36 -15.14
CA ILE A 58 12.91 2.35 -16.06
C ILE A 58 14.05 3.09 -15.38
N TRP A 59 13.87 3.47 -14.12
CA TRP A 59 14.88 4.15 -13.33
C TRP A 59 16.14 3.31 -13.17
N ASN A 60 15.98 2.05 -12.77
CA ASN A 60 17.09 1.13 -12.53
C ASN A 60 17.89 0.80 -13.80
N LYS A 61 17.26 0.86 -14.97
CA LYS A 61 17.92 0.59 -16.27
C LYS A 61 18.60 1.80 -16.90
N ASN A 62 18.41 3.01 -16.39
CA ASN A 62 18.97 4.22 -17.00
C ASN A 62 20.21 4.70 -16.23
N PRO A 63 21.45 4.46 -16.78
CA PRO A 63 22.69 4.83 -16.11
C PRO A 63 22.84 6.34 -15.88
N GLU A 64 22.28 7.17 -16.76
CA GLU A 64 22.35 8.64 -16.65
C GLU A 64 21.49 9.14 -15.48
N ARG A 65 20.46 8.40 -15.11
CA ARG A 65 19.60 8.71 -13.96
C ARG A 65 20.15 8.17 -12.64
N GLN A 66 21.05 7.20 -12.67
CA GLN A 66 21.70 6.67 -11.46
C GLN A 66 22.56 7.72 -10.73
N GLY A 67 23.07 8.72 -11.45
CA GLY A 67 23.78 9.86 -10.86
C GLY A 67 22.86 10.98 -10.36
N CYS A 68 21.59 10.98 -10.76
CA CYS A 68 20.60 11.95 -10.34
C CYS A 68 19.74 11.32 -9.25
N LYS A 69 19.98 11.65 -8.00
CA LYS A 69 19.16 11.12 -6.89
C LYS A 69 17.71 11.47 -7.17
N ARG A 70 16.83 10.47 -7.23
CA ARG A 70 15.39 10.67 -7.48
C ARG A 70 14.80 11.65 -6.46
N GLY A 71 15.33 11.68 -5.23
CA GLY A 71 15.00 12.66 -4.18
C GLY A 71 15.46 14.09 -4.44
N GLN A 72 16.33 14.37 -5.42
CA GLN A 72 16.74 15.74 -5.74
C GLN A 72 15.72 16.50 -6.60
N ARG A 73 14.77 15.81 -7.23
CA ARG A 73 13.67 16.45 -7.97
C ARG A 73 12.41 16.71 -7.13
N ILE A 74 12.31 16.06 -6.00
CA ILE A 74 11.23 16.30 -5.06
C ILE A 74 11.84 17.18 -3.97
N THR A 75 11.60 18.48 -4.09
CA THR A 75 11.89 19.56 -3.13
C THR A 75 12.40 19.10 -1.76
N GLU A 76 13.37 19.81 -1.21
CA GLU A 76 13.82 19.70 0.19
C GLU A 76 12.64 19.30 1.08
N GLY A 77 12.65 18.05 1.57
CA GLY A 77 11.59 17.52 2.44
C GLY A 77 11.02 16.15 2.09
N THR A 78 11.43 15.51 1.00
CA THR A 78 10.94 14.16 0.67
C THR A 78 11.63 13.13 1.55
N LEU A 79 10.83 12.51 2.41
CA LEU A 79 11.25 11.51 3.39
C LEU A 79 11.38 10.08 2.82
N ILE A 80 11.30 9.89 1.50
CA ILE A 80 11.40 8.55 0.91
C ILE A 80 12.89 8.19 0.79
N PRO A 81 13.36 7.12 1.45
CA PRO A 81 14.73 6.65 1.35
C PRO A 81 15.11 6.32 -0.10
N ASP A 82 16.35 6.63 -0.50
CA ASP A 82 16.86 6.35 -1.85
C ASP A 82 16.68 4.87 -2.26
N LYS A 83 16.88 3.95 -1.33
CA LYS A 83 16.72 2.50 -1.58
C LYS A 83 15.27 2.11 -1.85
N ALA A 84 14.31 2.70 -1.13
CA ALA A 84 12.90 2.45 -1.36
C ALA A 84 12.48 2.73 -2.80
N LEU A 85 13.08 3.74 -3.43
CA LEU A 85 12.82 4.12 -4.82
C LEU A 85 13.28 3.08 -5.86
N HIS A 86 14.07 2.10 -5.44
CA HIS A 86 14.59 1.03 -6.29
C HIS A 86 13.89 -0.31 -6.07
N LEU A 87 13.03 -0.42 -5.06
CA LEU A 87 12.28 -1.63 -4.75
C LEU A 87 11.07 -1.80 -5.68
N GLN A 88 10.97 -2.97 -6.29
CA GLN A 88 9.75 -3.42 -6.96
C GLN A 88 8.96 -4.29 -6.00
N LEU A 89 7.68 -3.98 -5.80
CA LEU A 89 6.83 -4.73 -4.89
C LEU A 89 5.77 -5.52 -5.66
N SER A 90 5.47 -6.72 -5.17
CA SER A 90 4.41 -7.57 -5.71
C SER A 90 3.14 -7.41 -4.88
N GLY A 91 2.14 -6.70 -5.41
CA GLY A 91 0.84 -6.56 -4.77
C GLY A 91 -0.07 -7.75 -5.04
N GLU A 92 -0.51 -8.43 -3.99
CA GLU A 92 -1.46 -9.53 -4.07
C GLU A 92 -2.86 -9.09 -3.63
N VAL A 93 -3.84 -9.21 -4.52
CA VAL A 93 -5.23 -8.86 -4.20
C VAL A 93 -5.92 -10.03 -3.50
N ARG A 94 -6.30 -9.82 -2.23
CA ARG A 94 -7.02 -10.78 -1.38
C ARG A 94 -8.47 -10.33 -1.22
N THR A 95 -9.36 -10.87 -2.03
CA THR A 95 -10.78 -10.53 -1.97
C THR A 95 -11.42 -11.01 -0.67
N GLN A 96 -12.66 -10.56 -0.38
CA GLN A 96 -13.41 -10.97 0.82
C GLN A 96 -13.66 -12.49 0.90
N PHE A 97 -13.58 -13.20 -0.22
CA PHE A 97 -13.76 -14.66 -0.27
C PHE A 97 -12.45 -15.43 -0.12
N ASP A 98 -11.32 -14.73 -0.10
CA ASP A 98 -10.03 -15.34 0.18
C ASP A 98 -9.93 -15.62 1.69
N PRO A 99 -9.69 -16.87 2.10
CA PRO A 99 -9.57 -17.23 3.51
C PRO A 99 -8.39 -16.53 4.21
N HIS A 100 -7.43 -16.02 3.43
CA HIS A 100 -6.27 -15.28 3.92
C HIS A 100 -6.46 -13.76 3.90
N SER A 101 -7.68 -13.26 3.58
CA SER A 101 -7.96 -11.83 3.65
C SER A 101 -7.92 -11.35 5.10
N SER A 102 -7.02 -10.42 5.38
CA SER A 102 -6.80 -9.89 6.73
C SER A 102 -7.62 -8.63 7.06
N LEU A 103 -8.38 -8.08 6.10
CA LEU A 103 -9.17 -6.85 6.31
C LEU A 103 -10.05 -6.92 7.56
N PHE A 104 -10.68 -8.08 7.80
CA PHE A 104 -11.66 -8.26 8.90
C PHE A 104 -11.01 -8.44 10.27
N ASN A 105 -9.68 -8.48 10.33
CA ASN A 105 -8.89 -8.44 11.57
C ASN A 105 -8.35 -7.03 11.88
N THR A 106 -8.76 -6.02 11.11
CA THR A 106 -8.30 -4.64 11.21
C THR A 106 -9.48 -3.68 11.35
N ASP A 107 -9.20 -2.39 11.51
CA ASP A 107 -10.21 -1.31 11.49
C ASP A 107 -11.06 -1.31 10.22
N GLY A 108 -10.59 -1.96 9.16
CA GLY A 108 -11.29 -2.08 7.89
C GLY A 108 -12.63 -2.79 7.98
N GLN A 109 -12.82 -3.66 8.96
CA GLN A 109 -14.07 -4.38 9.17
C GLN A 109 -15.25 -3.43 9.38
N ILE A 110 -15.10 -2.43 10.26
CA ILE A 110 -16.17 -1.49 10.58
C ILE A 110 -16.64 -0.73 9.34
N PHE A 111 -15.71 -0.22 8.55
CA PHE A 111 -16.04 0.50 7.31
C PHE A 111 -16.74 -0.41 6.31
N SER A 112 -16.23 -1.63 6.13
CA SER A 112 -16.81 -2.62 5.23
C SER A 112 -18.23 -3.01 5.64
N ASP A 113 -18.48 -3.21 6.93
CA ASP A 113 -19.80 -3.58 7.47
C ASP A 113 -20.81 -2.43 7.39
N CYS A 114 -20.36 -1.19 7.47
CA CYS A 114 -21.16 0.01 7.21
C CYS A 114 -21.38 0.31 5.73
N GLY A 115 -20.88 -0.52 4.82
CA GLY A 115 -21.01 -0.30 3.37
C GLY A 115 -20.12 0.83 2.81
N ILE A 116 -19.18 1.34 3.62
CA ILE A 116 -18.21 2.35 3.21
C ILE A 116 -17.11 1.67 2.42
N PRO A 117 -16.74 2.16 1.22
CA PRO A 117 -15.65 1.58 0.44
C PRO A 117 -14.33 1.63 1.22
N VAL A 118 -13.65 0.49 1.33
CA VAL A 118 -12.39 0.37 2.07
C VAL A 118 -11.43 -0.57 1.39
N VAL A 119 -10.13 -0.28 1.47
CA VAL A 119 -9.04 -1.15 1.08
C VAL A 119 -7.93 -1.10 2.12
N LEU A 120 -7.40 -2.27 2.44
CA LEU A 120 -6.26 -2.44 3.32
C LEU A 120 -5.00 -2.70 2.50
N PHE A 121 -3.90 -2.06 2.87
CA PHE A 121 -2.54 -2.40 2.49
C PHE A 121 -1.85 -3.02 3.69
N MET A 122 -1.29 -4.20 3.50
CA MET A 122 -0.62 -4.96 4.55
C MET A 122 0.62 -5.63 3.99
N GLU A 123 1.65 -5.81 4.79
CA GLU A 123 2.79 -6.66 4.44
C GLU A 123 2.33 -8.11 4.16
N ASN A 124 3.24 -8.97 3.71
CA ASN A 124 2.91 -10.38 3.50
C ASN A 124 2.53 -11.07 4.82
N TYR A 125 1.24 -11.22 5.07
CA TYR A 125 0.69 -11.80 6.31
C TYR A 125 0.67 -13.33 6.31
N ASP A 126 0.95 -13.97 5.17
CA ASP A 126 0.96 -15.44 5.05
C ASP A 126 2.17 -16.09 5.72
N ILE A 127 3.16 -15.28 6.07
CA ILE A 127 4.38 -15.72 6.74
C ILE A 127 4.26 -15.53 8.25
N SER A 128 4.71 -16.55 9.00
CA SER A 128 4.82 -16.45 10.45
C SER A 128 6.04 -15.59 10.79
N ARG A 129 5.81 -14.36 11.25
CA ARG A 129 6.90 -13.50 11.71
C ARG A 129 7.11 -13.61 13.23
N SER A 130 8.36 -13.56 13.64
CA SER A 130 8.71 -13.34 15.04
C SER A 130 8.47 -11.86 15.41
N GLY A 131 8.03 -11.61 16.63
CA GLY A 131 7.84 -10.25 17.12
C GLY A 131 6.43 -9.69 16.98
N TYR A 132 5.48 -10.48 16.45
CA TYR A 132 4.09 -10.03 16.36
C TYR A 132 3.45 -9.98 17.74
N HIS A 133 3.09 -8.78 18.21
CA HIS A 133 2.47 -8.50 19.50
C HIS A 133 3.28 -9.05 20.70
N ASP A 134 4.59 -9.12 20.61
CA ASP A 134 5.46 -9.58 21.69
C ASP A 134 6.65 -8.64 21.96
N THR A 135 7.49 -8.99 22.91
CA THR A 135 8.66 -8.18 23.31
C THR A 135 9.79 -8.15 22.28
N LYS A 136 9.71 -8.97 21.23
CA LYS A 136 10.66 -9.01 20.11
C LYS A 136 10.22 -8.11 18.95
N ASP A 137 9.10 -7.41 19.10
CA ASP A 137 8.66 -6.39 18.14
C ASP A 137 9.54 -5.14 18.28
N THR A 138 10.67 -5.17 17.58
CA THR A 138 11.73 -4.16 17.67
C THR A 138 12.04 -3.60 16.29
N MET A 139 12.73 -2.45 16.28
CA MET A 139 13.18 -1.81 15.03
C MET A 139 14.06 -2.71 14.15
N GLU A 140 14.68 -3.74 14.71
CA GLU A 140 15.48 -4.71 13.96
C GLU A 140 14.61 -5.56 12.99
N ASN A 141 13.31 -5.67 13.26
CA ASN A 141 12.35 -6.41 12.44
C ASN A 141 11.70 -5.54 11.36
N ILE A 142 12.07 -4.25 11.28
CA ILE A 142 11.47 -3.28 10.35
C ILE A 142 12.40 -3.05 9.16
N ASP A 143 11.83 -3.11 7.96
CA ASP A 143 12.44 -2.69 6.70
C ASP A 143 11.81 -1.36 6.27
N LEU A 144 12.49 -0.26 6.59
CA LEU A 144 12.00 1.09 6.29
C LEU A 144 11.94 1.38 4.78
N ASP A 145 12.81 0.76 3.98
CA ASP A 145 12.82 0.95 2.53
C ASP A 145 11.57 0.30 1.91
N TYR A 146 11.23 -0.91 2.36
CA TYR A 146 10.00 -1.59 1.96
C TYR A 146 8.75 -0.81 2.42
N GLY A 147 8.69 -0.42 3.69
CA GLY A 147 7.55 0.34 4.22
C GLY A 147 7.35 1.68 3.49
N ALA A 148 8.43 2.37 3.14
CA ALA A 148 8.38 3.62 2.39
C ALA A 148 7.90 3.41 0.94
N ALA A 149 8.32 2.33 0.26
CA ALA A 149 7.85 1.98 -1.08
C ALA A 149 6.34 1.67 -1.05
N LEU A 150 5.89 0.87 -0.06
CA LEU A 150 4.48 0.55 0.11
C LEU A 150 3.65 1.81 0.42
N ALA A 151 4.13 2.69 1.29
CA ALA A 151 3.48 3.96 1.58
C ALA A 151 3.35 4.85 0.33
N ALA A 152 4.37 4.90 -0.52
CA ALA A 152 4.32 5.65 -1.77
C ALA A 152 3.25 5.09 -2.73
N ILE A 153 3.12 3.76 -2.84
CA ILE A 153 2.07 3.10 -3.63
C ILE A 153 0.68 3.44 -3.06
N ALA A 154 0.52 3.43 -1.73
CA ALA A 154 -0.75 3.81 -1.10
C ALA A 154 -1.11 5.28 -1.37
N ILE A 155 -0.16 6.20 -1.28
CA ILE A 155 -0.35 7.64 -1.59
C ILE A 155 -0.75 7.83 -3.06
N GLU A 156 -0.06 7.15 -3.99
CA GLU A 156 -0.41 7.17 -5.41
C GLU A 156 -1.84 6.67 -5.62
N THR A 157 -2.24 5.61 -4.91
CA THR A 157 -3.61 5.08 -4.98
C THR A 157 -4.64 6.13 -4.54
N VAL A 158 -4.40 6.81 -3.42
CA VAL A 158 -5.28 7.88 -2.92
C VAL A 158 -5.37 9.01 -3.93
N ALA A 159 -4.24 9.47 -4.47
CA ALA A 159 -4.18 10.54 -5.45
C ALA A 159 -4.98 10.19 -6.72
N ARG A 160 -4.86 8.96 -7.21
CA ARG A 160 -5.62 8.47 -8.37
C ARG A 160 -7.11 8.47 -8.08
N VAL A 161 -7.54 7.90 -6.96
CA VAL A 161 -8.96 7.82 -6.60
C VAL A 161 -9.56 9.22 -6.42
N ALA A 162 -8.81 10.15 -5.84
CA ALA A 162 -9.27 11.52 -5.63
C ALA A 162 -9.37 12.35 -6.92
N THR A 163 -8.65 11.98 -7.98
CA THR A 163 -8.59 12.74 -9.25
C THR A 163 -9.36 12.08 -10.40
N LEU A 164 -9.72 10.80 -10.27
CA LEU A 164 -10.53 10.13 -11.29
C LEU A 164 -11.98 10.63 -11.23
N PRO A 165 -12.61 10.87 -12.41
CA PRO A 165 -14.02 11.19 -12.44
C PRO A 165 -14.84 10.02 -11.86
N GLU A 166 -15.89 10.33 -11.10
CA GLU A 166 -16.85 9.32 -10.65
C GLU A 166 -17.43 8.63 -11.91
N VAL A 167 -17.21 7.34 -12.03
CA VAL A 167 -17.87 6.53 -13.05
C VAL A 167 -19.28 6.31 -12.56
N SER A 168 -20.21 7.06 -13.15
CA SER A 168 -21.65 6.96 -12.94
C SER A 168 -22.18 5.56 -13.34
#